data_4d348ebc1545fbf1feaffda75d9d8fdd
#
_entry.id   4d348ebc1545fbf1feaffda75d9d8fdd
#
_cell.length_a   1.000
_cell.length_b   1.000
_cell.length_c   1.000
_cell.angle_alpha   90.00
_cell.angle_beta   90.00
_cell.angle_gamma   90.00
#
_symmetry.space_group_name_H-M   'P 1'
#
loop_
_entity.id
_entity.type
_entity.pdbx_description
1 polymer ?
#
loop_
_entity_poly.entity_id
_entity_poly.type
_entity_poly.pdbx_seq_one_letter_code
_entity_poly.pdbx_strand_id
1 'polypeptide(L)'
;MGEIVAALGTCHTPYLFTRPPDENPQQLDQAQAAIEELGKVLDETKPDVILMFGADHVETFSVSCVPSFAIVAGSRAIAKFAGREHNLPIHREMAEDILNKLVVEHNFDMAYSEDAELGHAFSIPFEFLIGKRPIPVIPFFTNVYVPPLPTPRRCE
;
A
#
# COMPACT_ATOMS: atom_id res chain seq x y z
N MET A 1 -2.47 18.84 -15.22
CA MET A 1 -2.62 17.40 -15.51
C MET A 1 -1.44 16.71 -14.85
N GLY A 2 -1.68 15.69 -14.03
CA GLY A 2 -0.60 14.94 -13.38
C GLY A 2 0.12 14.03 -14.38
N GLU A 3 1.34 13.61 -14.04
CA GLU A 3 2.16 12.69 -14.82
C GLU A 3 2.60 11.52 -13.94
N ILE A 4 2.61 10.31 -14.48
CA ILE A 4 3.19 9.13 -13.80
C ILE A 4 4.69 9.16 -14.06
N VAL A 5 5.47 9.51 -13.04
CA VAL A 5 6.94 9.63 -13.14
C VAL A 5 7.68 8.33 -12.87
N ALA A 6 7.04 7.36 -12.21
CA ALA A 6 7.58 6.02 -11.98
C ALA A 6 6.46 5.01 -11.70
N ALA A 7 6.70 3.75 -12.00
CA ALA A 7 5.89 2.60 -11.60
C ALA A 7 6.82 1.53 -11.01
N LEU A 8 6.63 1.17 -9.74
CA LEU A 8 7.48 0.26 -9.00
C LEU A 8 6.68 -0.91 -8.45
N GLY A 9 7.26 -2.11 -8.48
CA GLY A 9 6.69 -3.30 -7.88
C GLY A 9 7.67 -3.89 -6.85
N THR A 10 7.17 -4.27 -5.68
CA THR A 10 8.00 -4.88 -4.64
C THR A 10 7.26 -6.00 -3.92
N CYS A 11 8.02 -6.92 -3.35
CA CYS A 11 7.46 -7.88 -2.40
C CYS A 11 7.16 -7.20 -1.06
N HIS A 12 6.26 -7.81 -0.29
CA HIS A 12 5.92 -7.36 1.07
C HIS A 12 5.89 -8.55 2.04
N THR A 13 6.80 -9.52 1.87
CA THR A 13 6.83 -10.67 2.77
C THR A 13 7.06 -10.25 4.23
N PRO A 14 6.22 -10.72 5.18
CA PRO A 14 6.37 -10.40 6.60
C PRO A 14 7.72 -10.83 7.17
N TYR A 15 8.42 -11.76 6.50
CA TYR A 15 9.71 -12.29 6.93
C TYR A 15 10.84 -11.24 6.91
N LEU A 16 10.68 -10.16 6.15
CA LEU A 16 11.61 -9.03 6.21
C LEU A 16 11.66 -8.37 7.61
N PHE A 17 10.56 -8.45 8.36
CA PHE A 17 10.50 -7.94 9.73
C PHE A 17 10.70 -9.02 10.77
N THR A 18 10.05 -10.17 10.61
CA THR A 18 10.02 -11.23 11.63
C THR A 18 11.25 -12.10 11.66
N ARG A 19 11.99 -12.19 10.54
CA ARG A 19 13.25 -12.96 10.42
C ARG A 19 13.18 -14.35 11.05
N PRO A 20 12.24 -15.23 10.63
CA PRO A 20 12.11 -16.54 11.25
C PRO A 20 13.38 -17.39 11.06
N PRO A 21 13.75 -18.26 12.04
CA PRO A 21 15.03 -18.95 12.05
C PRO A 21 15.19 -20.03 10.97
N ASP A 22 14.11 -20.47 10.37
CA ASP A 22 14.04 -21.44 9.27
C ASP A 22 14.16 -20.81 7.89
N GLU A 23 14.16 -19.47 7.81
CA GLU A 23 14.36 -18.73 6.57
C GLU A 23 15.83 -18.43 6.31
N ASN A 24 16.18 -18.30 5.02
CA ASN A 24 17.54 -17.97 4.62
C ASN A 24 17.81 -16.46 4.86
N PRO A 25 18.67 -16.09 5.83
CA PRO A 25 18.90 -14.69 6.16
C PRO A 25 19.55 -13.90 5.02
N GLN A 26 20.39 -14.53 4.20
CA GLN A 26 21.05 -13.87 3.08
C GLN A 26 20.02 -13.49 1.98
N GLN A 27 19.02 -14.33 1.73
CA GLN A 27 17.95 -14.00 0.78
C GLN A 27 17.09 -12.86 1.30
N LEU A 28 16.81 -12.83 2.60
CA LEU A 28 16.07 -11.72 3.22
C LEU A 28 16.85 -10.40 3.12
N ASP A 29 18.17 -10.44 3.38
CA ASP A 29 19.02 -9.26 3.24
C ASP A 29 19.09 -8.77 1.79
N GLN A 30 19.17 -9.67 0.82
CA GLN A 30 19.15 -9.32 -0.60
C GLN A 30 17.82 -8.71 -1.01
N ALA A 31 16.69 -9.28 -0.54
CA ALA A 31 15.35 -8.74 -0.83
C ALA A 31 15.17 -7.35 -0.22
N GLN A 32 15.60 -7.15 1.03
CA GLN A 32 15.58 -5.84 1.67
C GLN A 32 16.41 -4.82 0.88
N ALA A 33 17.66 -5.15 0.56
CA ALA A 33 18.56 -4.27 -0.18
C ALA A 33 17.98 -3.91 -1.57
N ALA A 34 17.30 -4.84 -2.24
CA ALA A 34 16.66 -4.59 -3.51
C ALA A 34 15.50 -3.58 -3.38
N ILE A 35 14.71 -3.66 -2.31
CA ILE A 35 13.63 -2.69 -2.05
C ILE A 35 14.21 -1.31 -1.73
N GLU A 36 15.26 -1.24 -0.93
CA GLU A 36 15.96 0.01 -0.60
C GLU A 36 16.57 0.65 -1.86
N GLU A 37 17.12 -0.16 -2.77
CA GLU A 37 17.63 0.31 -4.06
C GLU A 37 16.53 0.92 -4.95
N LEU A 38 15.34 0.28 -5.00
CA LEU A 38 14.17 0.86 -5.67
C LEU A 38 13.78 2.22 -5.08
N GLY A 39 14.01 2.42 -3.79
CA GLY A 39 13.76 3.70 -3.12
C GLY A 39 14.56 4.87 -3.72
N LYS A 40 15.70 4.62 -4.39
CA LYS A 40 16.48 5.67 -5.07
C LYS A 40 15.74 6.28 -6.25
N VAL A 41 14.84 5.53 -6.90
CA VAL A 41 13.97 6.06 -7.95
C VAL A 41 13.09 7.19 -7.43
N LEU A 42 12.67 7.11 -6.16
CA LEU A 42 11.90 8.20 -5.53
C LEU A 42 12.74 9.46 -5.32
N ASP A 43 14.05 9.33 -5.08
CA ASP A 43 14.97 10.46 -4.96
C ASP A 43 15.24 11.13 -6.32
N GLU A 44 15.27 10.33 -7.38
CA GLU A 44 15.50 10.78 -8.76
C GLU A 44 14.27 11.46 -9.34
N THR A 45 13.09 10.81 -9.18
CA THR A 45 11.84 11.27 -9.80
C THR A 45 11.07 12.29 -8.97
N LYS A 46 11.33 12.34 -7.66
CA LYS A 46 10.72 13.28 -6.69
C LYS A 46 9.20 13.37 -6.84
N PRO A 47 8.47 12.28 -6.71
CA PRO A 47 7.03 12.29 -6.87
C PRO A 47 6.35 13.14 -5.78
N ASP A 48 5.28 13.84 -6.13
CA ASP A 48 4.47 14.62 -5.19
C ASP A 48 3.60 13.70 -4.31
N VAL A 49 3.27 12.51 -4.81
CA VAL A 49 2.42 11.52 -4.13
C VAL A 49 2.73 10.10 -4.64
N ILE A 50 2.52 9.10 -3.79
CA ILE A 50 2.60 7.68 -4.16
C ILE A 50 1.22 7.05 -4.06
N LEU A 51 0.67 6.61 -5.21
CA LEU A 51 -0.45 5.67 -5.23
C LEU A 51 0.07 4.27 -4.91
N MET A 52 -0.41 3.67 -3.83
CA MET A 52 0.10 2.40 -3.36
C MET A 52 -0.98 1.33 -3.33
N PHE A 53 -0.85 0.35 -4.21
CA PHE A 53 -1.75 -0.79 -4.27
C PHE A 53 -1.21 -1.92 -3.41
N GLY A 54 -2.01 -2.37 -2.44
CA GLY A 54 -1.66 -3.45 -1.53
C GLY A 54 -2.78 -4.47 -1.38
N ALA A 55 -2.38 -5.70 -1.08
CA ALA A 55 -3.32 -6.76 -0.73
C ALA A 55 -3.77 -6.60 0.72
N ASP A 56 -5.07 -6.78 0.99
CA ASP A 56 -5.53 -6.96 2.36
C ASP A 56 -5.37 -8.43 2.76
N HIS A 57 -4.57 -8.69 3.79
CA HIS A 57 -4.33 -10.01 4.36
C HIS A 57 -5.23 -10.30 5.56
N VAL A 58 -6.44 -9.69 5.57
CA VAL A 58 -7.39 -9.75 6.71
C VAL A 58 -6.79 -9.09 7.97
N GLU A 59 -5.85 -8.17 7.77
CA GLU A 59 -5.22 -7.41 8.85
C GLU A 59 -5.93 -6.06 9.07
N THR A 60 -6.42 -5.46 7.98
CA THR A 60 -7.14 -4.17 8.00
C THR A 60 -8.64 -4.38 8.07
N PHE A 61 -9.19 -5.18 7.15
CA PHE A 61 -10.62 -5.49 7.09
C PHE A 61 -10.89 -6.87 7.67
N SER A 62 -11.81 -6.95 8.64
CA SER A 62 -12.19 -8.24 9.23
C SER A 62 -13.10 -9.03 8.30
N VAL A 63 -13.17 -10.34 8.49
CA VAL A 63 -14.07 -11.22 7.72
C VAL A 63 -15.56 -10.86 7.85
N SER A 64 -15.92 -10.00 8.78
CA SER A 64 -17.29 -9.47 8.92
C SER A 64 -17.66 -8.44 7.86
N CYS A 65 -16.64 -7.77 7.26
CA CYS A 65 -16.84 -6.79 6.20
C CYS A 65 -15.53 -6.63 5.40
N VAL A 66 -15.42 -7.37 4.28
CA VAL A 66 -14.26 -7.30 3.39
C VAL A 66 -14.69 -6.67 2.07
N PRO A 67 -14.29 -5.43 1.79
CA PRO A 67 -14.58 -4.81 0.49
C PRO A 67 -13.72 -5.44 -0.61
N SER A 68 -14.24 -5.52 -1.83
CA SER A 68 -13.44 -5.96 -3.00
C SER A 68 -12.27 -5.02 -3.26
N PHE A 69 -12.53 -3.71 -3.11
CA PHE A 69 -11.56 -2.62 -3.22
C PHE A 69 -11.86 -1.57 -2.17
N ALA A 70 -10.80 -0.95 -1.63
CA ALA A 70 -10.95 0.18 -0.73
C ALA A 70 -9.84 1.21 -0.94
N ILE A 71 -10.15 2.47 -0.68
CA ILE A 71 -9.19 3.57 -0.63
C ILE A 71 -9.19 4.19 0.76
N VAL A 72 -8.02 4.53 1.27
CA VAL A 72 -7.90 5.30 2.52
C VAL A 72 -7.70 6.77 2.18
N ALA A 73 -8.65 7.60 2.59
CA ALA A 73 -8.69 9.03 2.28
C ALA A 73 -8.72 9.91 3.55
N GLY A 74 -8.12 9.43 4.62
CA GLY A 74 -7.94 10.19 5.86
C GLY A 74 -6.78 11.17 5.81
N SER A 75 -6.32 11.60 6.98
CA SER A 75 -5.18 12.51 7.09
C SER A 75 -3.83 11.78 7.15
N ARG A 76 -3.83 10.55 7.66
CA ARG A 76 -2.62 9.76 7.94
C ARG A 76 -2.80 8.30 7.56
N ALA A 77 -1.76 7.75 6.93
CA ALA A 77 -1.62 6.33 6.69
C ALA A 77 -0.78 5.72 7.83
N ILE A 78 -1.46 5.03 8.73
CA ILE A 78 -0.82 4.38 9.88
C ILE A 78 -0.70 2.90 9.57
N ALA A 79 0.52 2.40 9.43
CA ALA A 79 0.79 0.99 9.19
C ALA A 79 1.49 0.36 10.39
N LYS A 80 0.95 -0.76 10.88
CA LYS A 80 1.51 -1.47 12.03
C LYS A 80 1.71 -2.94 11.72
N PHE A 81 2.90 -3.42 11.98
CA PHE A 81 3.20 -4.85 11.87
C PHE A 81 4.48 -5.21 12.64
N ALA A 82 4.49 -6.37 13.28
CA ALA A 82 5.65 -6.93 14.00
C ALA A 82 6.34 -5.93 14.95
N GLY A 83 5.55 -5.14 15.69
CA GLY A 83 6.04 -4.14 16.64
C GLY A 83 6.59 -2.85 16.01
N ARG A 84 6.47 -2.69 14.70
CA ARG A 84 6.85 -1.46 13.98
C ARG A 84 5.62 -0.65 13.65
N GLU A 85 5.76 0.66 13.70
CA GLU A 85 4.69 1.61 13.34
C GLU A 85 5.24 2.67 12.38
N HIS A 86 4.52 2.89 11.30
CA HIS A 86 4.80 3.91 10.30
C HIS A 86 3.61 4.85 10.20
N ASN A 87 3.88 6.12 10.02
CA ASN A 87 2.86 7.16 10.00
C ASN A 87 3.19 8.18 8.92
N LEU A 88 2.61 8.00 7.74
CA LEU A 88 2.82 8.85 6.57
C LEU A 88 1.62 9.77 6.33
N PRO A 89 1.82 10.96 5.75
CA PRO A 89 0.71 11.81 5.34
C PRO A 89 -0.05 11.15 4.17
N ILE A 90 -1.38 11.33 4.13
CA ILE A 90 -2.19 11.00 2.96
C ILE A 90 -2.44 12.27 2.15
N HIS A 91 -2.37 12.15 0.82
CA HIS A 91 -2.82 13.22 -0.07
C HIS A 91 -4.35 13.15 -0.22
N ARG A 92 -5.05 13.62 0.83
CA ARG A 92 -6.50 13.45 0.99
C ARG A 92 -7.29 13.96 -0.20
N GLU A 93 -7.05 15.19 -0.65
CA GLU A 93 -7.78 15.80 -1.76
C GLU A 93 -7.72 14.92 -3.03
N MET A 94 -6.53 14.42 -3.38
CA MET A 94 -6.38 13.53 -4.53
C MET A 94 -7.04 12.17 -4.30
N ALA A 95 -6.99 11.63 -3.08
CA ALA A 95 -7.64 10.36 -2.74
C ALA A 95 -9.17 10.46 -2.89
N GLU A 96 -9.76 11.56 -2.41
CA GLU A 96 -11.19 11.85 -2.55
C GLU A 96 -11.58 12.09 -4.02
N ASP A 97 -10.76 12.80 -4.79
CA ASP A 97 -10.96 13.01 -6.23
C ASP A 97 -10.95 11.69 -7.01
N ILE A 98 -9.99 10.82 -6.72
CA ILE A 98 -9.88 9.50 -7.36
C ILE A 98 -11.11 8.66 -7.01
N LEU A 99 -11.47 8.58 -5.72
CA LEU A 99 -12.65 7.85 -5.28
C LEU A 99 -13.92 8.33 -5.99
N ASN A 100 -14.12 9.64 -6.01
CA ASN A 100 -15.30 10.23 -6.65
C ASN A 100 -15.37 9.91 -8.14
N LYS A 101 -14.25 10.04 -8.87
CA LYS A 101 -14.18 9.69 -10.29
C LYS A 101 -14.46 8.20 -10.53
N LEU A 102 -13.83 7.32 -9.75
CA LEU A 102 -14.04 5.87 -9.89
C LEU A 102 -15.51 5.50 -9.65
N VAL A 103 -16.11 6.00 -8.57
CA VAL A 103 -17.48 5.62 -8.21
C VAL A 103 -18.51 6.31 -9.12
N VAL A 104 -18.41 7.63 -9.34
CA VAL A 104 -19.45 8.40 -10.01
C VAL A 104 -19.29 8.37 -11.53
N GLU A 105 -18.07 8.55 -12.05
CA GLU A 105 -17.87 8.66 -13.49
C GLU A 105 -17.62 7.28 -14.15
N HIS A 106 -16.93 6.37 -13.45
CA HIS A 106 -16.56 5.06 -13.99
C HIS A 106 -17.44 3.90 -13.49
N ASN A 107 -18.39 4.18 -12.59
CA ASN A 107 -19.27 3.16 -12.00
C ASN A 107 -18.50 1.99 -11.39
N PHE A 108 -17.38 2.31 -10.73
CA PHE A 108 -16.50 1.35 -10.10
C PHE A 108 -16.69 1.38 -8.58
N ASP A 109 -17.35 0.34 -8.05
CA ASP A 109 -17.60 0.24 -6.61
C ASP A 109 -16.31 0.12 -5.81
N MET A 110 -16.09 1.07 -4.91
CA MET A 110 -14.95 1.11 -4.01
C MET A 110 -15.39 1.57 -2.63
N ALA A 111 -14.89 0.92 -1.59
CA ALA A 111 -15.13 1.35 -0.22
C ALA A 111 -14.23 2.55 0.13
N TYR A 112 -14.79 3.46 0.92
CA TYR A 112 -14.06 4.55 1.55
C TYR A 112 -13.65 4.16 2.97
N SER A 113 -12.44 4.50 3.38
CA SER A 113 -12.01 4.43 4.76
C SER A 113 -11.33 5.73 5.18
N GLU A 114 -11.68 6.24 6.37
CA GLU A 114 -11.08 7.45 6.94
C GLU A 114 -9.76 7.16 7.67
N ASP A 115 -9.68 6.04 8.40
CA ASP A 115 -8.61 5.77 9.37
C ASP A 115 -8.23 4.29 9.48
N ALA A 116 -8.24 3.56 8.37
CA ALA A 116 -7.84 2.16 8.37
C ALA A 116 -6.40 1.98 8.88
N GLU A 117 -6.19 1.07 9.82
CA GLU A 117 -4.85 0.62 10.19
C GLU A 117 -4.33 -0.35 9.13
N LEU A 118 -3.19 -0.02 8.54
CA LEU A 118 -2.61 -0.77 7.43
C LEU A 118 -1.72 -1.91 7.93
N GLY A 119 -1.84 -3.08 7.32
CA GLY A 119 -1.02 -4.25 7.65
C GLY A 119 0.36 -4.26 6.96
N HIS A 120 0.97 -5.45 6.94
CA HIS A 120 2.34 -5.63 6.43
C HIS A 120 2.51 -5.33 4.94
N ALA A 121 1.44 -5.45 4.13
CA ALA A 121 1.49 -5.10 2.72
C ALA A 121 1.87 -3.63 2.47
N PHE A 122 1.62 -2.77 3.44
CA PHE A 122 1.99 -1.36 3.43
C PHE A 122 3.19 -1.07 4.34
N SER A 123 3.23 -1.68 5.52
CA SER A 123 4.28 -1.45 6.51
C SER A 123 5.68 -1.75 5.97
N ILE A 124 5.85 -2.82 5.19
CA ILE A 124 7.14 -3.21 4.63
C ILE A 124 7.65 -2.22 3.58
N PRO A 125 6.85 -1.83 2.55
CA PRO A 125 7.27 -0.77 1.65
C PRO A 125 7.42 0.60 2.33
N PHE A 126 6.65 0.90 3.37
CA PHE A 126 6.85 2.14 4.13
C PHE A 126 8.23 2.19 4.79
N GLU A 127 8.70 1.06 5.33
CA GLU A 127 10.05 0.97 5.93
C GLU A 127 11.16 1.07 4.88
N PHE A 128 11.14 0.18 3.89
CA PHE A 128 12.29 -0.07 3.04
C PHE A 128 12.29 0.71 1.72
N LEU A 129 11.09 0.97 1.14
CA LEU A 129 10.99 1.71 -0.12
C LEU A 129 10.88 3.22 0.13
N ILE A 130 9.94 3.64 0.98
CA ILE A 130 9.71 5.07 1.25
C ILE A 130 10.70 5.57 2.30
N GLY A 131 10.91 4.80 3.37
CA GLY A 131 11.83 5.15 4.44
C GLY A 131 11.45 6.47 5.12
N LYS A 132 12.42 7.39 5.20
CA LYS A 132 12.23 8.70 5.86
C LYS A 132 11.75 9.80 4.92
N ARG A 133 11.42 9.49 3.67
CA ARG A 133 10.95 10.48 2.69
C ARG A 133 9.55 10.97 3.09
N PRO A 134 9.33 12.29 3.19
CA PRO A 134 8.03 12.84 3.59
C PRO A 134 7.05 12.91 2.41
N ILE A 135 6.96 11.84 1.62
CA ILE A 135 6.10 11.77 0.44
C ILE A 135 4.71 11.32 0.88
N PRO A 136 3.65 12.08 0.59
CA PRO A 136 2.29 11.64 0.84
C PRO A 136 1.94 10.37 0.07
N VAL A 137 1.11 9.52 0.67
CA VAL A 137 0.66 8.27 0.04
C VAL A 137 -0.86 8.27 -0.13
N ILE A 138 -1.35 7.43 -1.03
CA ILE A 138 -2.77 7.09 -1.15
C ILE A 138 -2.86 5.57 -1.16
N PRO A 139 -3.24 4.93 -0.04
CA PRO A 139 -3.35 3.48 0.03
C PRO A 139 -4.61 2.97 -0.66
N PHE A 140 -4.43 1.99 -1.54
CA PHE A 140 -5.48 1.21 -2.17
C PHE A 140 -5.40 -0.23 -1.72
N PHE A 141 -6.54 -0.80 -1.32
CA PHE A 141 -6.67 -2.21 -0.99
C PHE A 141 -7.35 -3.00 -2.09
N THR A 142 -6.83 -4.19 -2.33
CA THR A 142 -7.48 -5.21 -3.13
C THR A 142 -7.69 -6.46 -2.27
N ASN A 143 -8.93 -6.95 -2.19
CA ASN A 143 -9.21 -8.23 -1.55
C ASN A 143 -8.61 -9.37 -2.36
N VAL A 144 -7.72 -10.14 -1.75
CA VAL A 144 -7.06 -11.30 -2.39
C VAL A 144 -7.29 -12.62 -1.64
N TYR A 145 -8.02 -12.57 -0.50
CA TYR A 145 -8.16 -13.73 0.39
C TYR A 145 -9.59 -14.22 0.57
N VAL A 146 -10.55 -13.31 0.69
CA VAL A 146 -11.92 -13.67 1.11
C VAL A 146 -12.86 -13.67 -0.09
N PRO A 147 -13.33 -14.83 -0.58
CA PRO A 147 -14.29 -14.88 -1.69
C PRO A 147 -15.62 -14.16 -1.39
N PRO A 148 -16.24 -13.55 -2.40
CA PRO A 148 -15.83 -13.52 -3.81
C PRO A 148 -14.70 -12.54 -4.08
N LEU A 149 -13.66 -13.01 -4.77
CA LEU A 149 -12.54 -12.16 -5.15
C LEU A 149 -12.91 -11.26 -6.34
N PRO A 150 -12.34 -10.05 -6.44
CA PRO A 150 -12.45 -9.25 -7.65
C PRO A 150 -11.88 -10.01 -8.86
N THR A 151 -12.55 -9.88 -10.00
CA THR A 151 -12.08 -10.51 -11.23
C THR A 151 -10.89 -9.75 -11.80
N PRO A 152 -9.97 -10.40 -12.55
CA PRO A 152 -8.85 -9.72 -13.20
C PRO A 152 -9.29 -8.50 -14.02
N ARG A 153 -10.42 -8.62 -14.75
CA ARG A 153 -11.00 -7.51 -15.53
C ARG A 153 -11.33 -6.27 -14.70
N ARG A 154 -11.56 -6.43 -13.39
CA ARG A 154 -11.84 -5.29 -12.49
C ARG A 154 -10.56 -4.72 -11.87
N CYS A 155 -9.43 -5.40 -12.03
CA CYS A 155 -8.13 -4.96 -11.56
C CYS A 155 -7.33 -4.23 -12.67
N GLU A 156 -7.81 -4.26 -13.91
CA GLU A 156 -7.25 -3.55 -15.09
C GLU A 156 -7.77 -2.11 -15.15
#